data_5c50ee7568af51946d8150076d04821c
#
_entry.id   5c50ee7568af51946d8150076d04821c
#
_cell.length_a   1.000
_cell.length_b   1.000
_cell.length_c   1.000
_cell.angle_alpha   90.00
_cell.angle_beta   90.00
_cell.angle_gamma   90.00
#
_symmetry.space_group_name_H-M   'P 1'
#
loop_
_entity.id
_entity.type
_entity.pdbx_description
1 polymer ?
#
loop_
_entity_poly.entity_id
_entity_poly.type
_entity_poly.pdbx_seq_one_letter_code
_entity_poly.pdbx_strand_id
1 'polypeptide(L)' 'MSELKEKLRSIVSEVSEIEQIPDETPFADLGIDSMMALEIVAEVERTYKVSVPEEELKGLTNFNSVYNLFAARLS' A
#
# COMPACT_ATOMS: atom_id res chain seq x y z
N MET A 1 -11.65 1.60 14.35
CA MET A 1 -10.23 1.79 14.11
C MET A 1 -9.59 0.50 13.65
N SER A 2 -8.81 0.60 12.62
CA SER A 2 -8.21 -0.58 12.01
C SER A 2 -6.70 -0.57 12.22
N GLU A 3 -6.21 -1.55 12.95
CA GLU A 3 -4.77 -1.70 13.13
C GLU A 3 -4.09 -2.00 11.79
N LEU A 4 -4.78 -2.75 10.94
CA LEU A 4 -4.26 -3.04 9.60
C LEU A 4 -4.08 -1.75 8.80
N LYS A 5 -5.07 -0.88 8.83
CA LYS A 5 -4.99 0.37 8.08
C LYS A 5 -3.83 1.24 8.56
N GLU A 6 -3.67 1.33 9.87
CA GLU A 6 -2.57 2.11 10.44
C GLU A 6 -1.23 1.50 10.11
N LYS A 7 -1.12 0.18 10.16
CA LYS A 7 0.13 -0.49 9.84
C LYS A 7 0.49 -0.31 8.37
N LEU A 8 -0.49 -0.42 7.49
CA LEU A 8 -0.26 -0.22 6.06
C LEU A 8 0.17 1.22 5.78
N ARG A 9 -0.47 2.18 6.42
CA ARG A 9 -0.11 3.58 6.25
C ARG A 9 1.32 3.82 6.71
N SER A 10 1.71 3.21 7.82
CA SER A 10 3.07 3.31 8.32
C SER A 10 4.08 2.76 7.33
N ILE A 11 3.77 1.61 6.72
CA ILE A 11 4.64 1.00 5.73
C ILE A 11 4.78 1.90 4.50
N VAL A 12 3.66 2.43 4.01
CA VAL A 12 3.69 3.33 2.86
C VAL A 12 4.52 4.57 3.18
N SER A 13 4.33 5.12 4.36
CA SER A 13 5.07 6.30 4.79
C SER A 13 6.57 6.02 4.88
N GLU A 14 6.95 4.89 5.43
CA GLU A 14 8.35 4.53 5.55
C GLU A 14 9.03 4.31 4.20
N VAL A 15 8.38 3.56 3.33
CA VAL A 15 8.97 3.23 2.03
C VAL A 15 9.07 4.46 1.15
N SER A 16 8.04 5.30 1.14
CA SER A 16 8.00 6.49 0.29
C SER A 16 8.70 7.68 0.91
N GLU A 17 8.97 7.65 2.20
CA GLU A 17 9.51 8.77 2.96
C GLU A 17 8.59 9.98 2.97
N ILE A 18 7.28 9.74 2.83
CA ILE A 18 6.25 10.76 2.88
C ILE A 18 5.52 10.62 4.20
N GLU A 19 5.47 11.69 4.99
CA GLU A 19 4.87 11.63 6.31
C GLU A 19 3.36 11.45 6.31
N GLN A 20 2.68 12.10 5.39
CA GLN A 20 1.22 12.04 5.34
C GLN A 20 0.75 11.37 4.07
N ILE A 21 -0.02 10.30 4.24
CA ILE A 21 -0.54 9.52 3.13
C ILE A 21 -2.06 9.61 3.17
N PRO A 22 -2.66 10.58 2.44
CA PRO A 22 -4.12 10.68 2.39
C PRO A 22 -4.73 9.44 1.73
N ASP A 23 -5.90 9.04 2.20
CA ASP A 23 -6.54 7.80 1.73
C ASP A 23 -6.87 7.82 0.26
N GLU A 24 -7.32 8.94 -0.25
CA GLU A 24 -7.85 9.01 -1.61
C GLU A 24 -6.95 9.72 -2.62
N THR A 25 -5.87 10.33 -2.15
CA THR A 25 -4.95 11.03 -3.06
C THR A 25 -4.18 10.02 -3.91
N PRO A 26 -4.19 10.16 -5.23
CA PRO A 26 -3.45 9.24 -6.08
C PRO A 26 -1.97 9.21 -5.73
N PHE A 27 -1.36 8.04 -5.77
CA PHE A 27 0.06 7.90 -5.49
C PHE A 27 0.91 8.78 -6.42
N ALA A 28 0.48 8.93 -7.66
CA ALA A 28 1.20 9.79 -8.60
C ALA A 28 1.29 11.23 -8.11
N ASP A 29 0.24 11.70 -7.45
CA ASP A 29 0.22 13.06 -6.90
C ASP A 29 1.14 13.18 -5.68
N LEU A 30 1.45 12.07 -5.05
CA LEU A 30 2.36 12.04 -3.90
C LEU A 30 3.82 11.81 -4.32
N GLY A 31 4.06 11.64 -5.62
CA GLY A 31 5.39 11.34 -6.11
C GLY A 31 5.78 9.87 -6.01
N ILE A 32 4.81 9.00 -5.79
CA ILE A 32 5.04 7.56 -5.69
C ILE A 32 4.86 6.95 -7.08
N ASP A 33 5.95 6.49 -7.68
CA ASP A 33 5.90 5.87 -9.00
C ASP A 33 5.63 4.37 -8.90
N SER A 34 5.60 3.70 -10.05
CA SER A 34 5.30 2.27 -10.12
C SER A 34 6.30 1.43 -9.33
N MET A 35 7.57 1.77 -9.41
CA MET A 35 8.60 1.01 -8.70
C MET A 35 8.46 1.15 -7.20
N MET A 36 8.18 2.36 -6.74
CA MET A 36 7.97 2.58 -5.32
C MET A 36 6.72 1.87 -4.83
N ALA A 37 5.65 1.87 -5.63
CA ALA A 37 4.44 1.13 -5.29
C ALA A 37 4.72 -0.36 -5.14
N LEU A 38 5.55 -0.92 -6.02
CA LEU A 38 5.96 -2.33 -5.91
C LEU A 38 6.75 -2.59 -4.64
N GLU A 39 7.61 -1.67 -4.26
CA GLU A 39 8.38 -1.80 -3.01
C GLU A 39 7.46 -1.77 -1.80
N ILE A 40 6.45 -0.91 -1.82
CA ILE A 40 5.46 -0.83 -0.74
C ILE A 40 4.75 -2.18 -0.61
N VAL A 41 4.28 -2.71 -1.72
CA VAL A 41 3.57 -3.99 -1.73
C VAL A 41 4.48 -5.11 -1.23
N ALA A 42 5.73 -5.14 -1.70
CA ALA A 42 6.68 -6.15 -1.27
C ALA A 42 6.91 -6.11 0.24
N GLU A 43 6.97 -4.92 0.80
CA GLU A 43 7.15 -4.79 2.25
C GLU A 43 5.94 -5.30 3.01
N VAL A 44 4.74 -5.01 2.52
CA VAL A 44 3.51 -5.50 3.15
C VAL A 44 3.43 -7.02 3.04
N GLU A 45 3.77 -7.57 1.88
CA GLU A 45 3.79 -9.02 1.69
C GLU A 45 4.72 -9.70 2.69
N ARG A 46 5.88 -9.11 2.90
CA ARG A 46 6.86 -9.63 3.84
C ARG A 46 6.38 -9.53 5.28
N THR A 47 5.76 -8.42 5.62
CA THR A 47 5.28 -8.16 6.98
C THR A 47 4.16 -9.12 7.37
N TYR A 48 3.24 -9.39 6.45
CA TYR A 48 2.09 -10.23 6.72
C TYR A 48 2.21 -11.64 6.14
N LYS A 49 3.30 -11.93 5.44
CA LYS A 49 3.56 -13.23 4.83
C LYS A 49 2.46 -13.65 3.87
N VAL A 50 2.07 -12.73 3.01
CA VAL A 50 1.06 -12.96 1.98
C VAL A 50 1.66 -12.65 0.62
N SER A 51 1.06 -13.18 -0.44
CA SER A 51 1.48 -12.91 -1.81
C SER A 51 0.34 -12.26 -2.58
N VAL A 52 0.69 -11.33 -3.45
CA VAL A 52 -0.28 -10.64 -4.29
C VAL A 52 0.14 -10.82 -5.75
N PRO A 53 -0.75 -11.33 -6.61
CA PRO A 53 -0.44 -11.45 -8.02
C PRO A 53 -0.15 -10.09 -8.65
N GLU A 54 0.78 -10.05 -9.57
CA GLU A 54 1.16 -8.83 -10.25
C GLU A 54 -0.02 -8.15 -10.94
N GLU A 55 -0.98 -8.93 -11.39
CA GLU A 55 -2.18 -8.42 -12.04
C GLU A 55 -2.98 -7.47 -11.12
N GLU A 56 -3.02 -7.79 -9.84
CA GLU A 56 -3.77 -6.96 -8.89
C GLU A 56 -3.04 -5.67 -8.55
N LEU A 57 -1.73 -5.63 -8.77
CA LEU A 57 -0.94 -4.43 -8.49
C LEU A 57 -1.26 -3.28 -9.44
N LYS A 58 -1.77 -3.60 -10.61
CA LYS A 58 -2.11 -2.58 -11.61
C LYS A 58 -3.26 -1.69 -11.17
N GLY A 59 -4.09 -2.17 -10.27
CA GLY A 59 -5.22 -1.40 -9.75
C GLY A 59 -4.88 -0.54 -8.55
N LEU A 60 -3.65 -0.56 -8.10
CA LEU A 60 -3.25 0.19 -6.90
C LEU A 60 -2.89 1.62 -7.27
N THR A 61 -3.81 2.54 -7.04
CA THR A 61 -3.65 3.94 -7.42
C THR A 61 -3.59 4.88 -6.22
N ASN A 62 -4.10 4.44 -5.06
CA ASN A 62 -4.05 5.25 -3.84
C ASN A 62 -4.00 4.33 -2.64
N PHE A 63 -3.94 4.93 -1.45
CA PHE A 63 -3.86 4.15 -0.22
C PHE A 63 -5.09 3.26 -0.02
N ASN A 64 -6.27 3.77 -0.32
CA ASN A 64 -7.50 2.98 -0.18
C ASN A 64 -7.44 1.69 -0.99
N SER A 65 -6.89 1.73 -2.21
CA SER A 65 -6.80 0.52 -3.02
C SER A 65 -5.84 -0.48 -2.41
N VAL A 66 -4.75 -0.02 -1.81
CA VAL A 66 -3.81 -0.90 -1.10
C VAL A 66 -4.50 -1.54 0.11
N TYR A 67 -5.19 -0.72 0.89
CA TYR A 67 -5.89 -1.22 2.07
C TYR A 67 -6.95 -2.26 1.68
N ASN A 68 -7.76 -1.96 0.67
CA ASN A 68 -8.81 -2.87 0.25
C ASN A 68 -8.25 -4.20 -0.24
N LEU A 69 -7.15 -4.15 -0.97
CA LEU A 69 -6.50 -5.36 -1.48
C LEU A 69 -6.03 -6.26 -0.33
N PHE A 70 -5.30 -5.70 0.60
CA PHE A 70 -4.75 -6.49 1.70
C PHE A 70 -5.79 -6.87 2.73
N ALA A 71 -6.80 -6.02 2.96
CA ALA A 71 -7.88 -6.38 3.87
C ALA A 71 -8.63 -7.61 3.38
N ALA A 72 -8.86 -7.70 2.07
CA ALA A 72 -9.53 -8.86 1.49
C ALA A 72 -8.67 -10.12 1.63
N ARG A 73 -7.36 -9.99 1.49
CA ARG A 73 -6.48 -11.15 1.57
C ARG A 73 -6.22 -11.63 2.99
N LEU A 74 -6.31 -10.72 3.95
CA LEU A 74 -6.02 -11.05 5.35
C LEU A 74 -7.28 -11.40 6.16
N SER A 75 -8.44 -11.22 5.59
CA SER A 75 -9.69 -11.51 6.30
C SER A 75 -10.07 -13.01 6.23
#